data_e5de4c4ecd40a7616c3587afa1c12673
#
_entry.id   e5de4c4ecd40a7616c3587afa1c12673
#
_cell.length_a   1.000
_cell.length_b   1.000
_cell.length_c   1.000
_cell.angle_alpha   90.00
_cell.angle_beta   90.00
_cell.angle_gamma   90.00
#
_symmetry.space_group_name_H-M   'P 1'
#
loop_
_entity.id
_entity.type
_entity.pdbx_description
1 polymer ?
#
loop_
_entity_poly.entity_id
_entity_poly.type
_entity_poly.pdbx_seq_one_letter_code
_entity_poly.pdbx_strand_id
1 'polypeptide(L)'
;MHINKKIFSVGLMLMMLMTSFIGCGRDNKPKIGMVLSTLNNPFFVNMKDGAEKEAEKLGYDLVVLDSQNDPAKERANVEDLVQLGVVALLINPTDSDAVVKTVEVANKSNIPVITLDRQANGGKITSHIASDNIKGGEMAAEYVLDKFKDEKGPINVVEIQGIPGASATRDRGEGFHNIMDKNDKFNFISIQAADFDRQKGLQVMENIIQANPNIQVVFAHNDEMALGAVKAIKASGINALVIGFDGNDDAKDSIDANEMTATIAQQPDLIGALGVELANKIYNGESIKDKIAADLKVYTK
;
A
#
# COMPACT_ATOMS: atom_id res chain seq x y z
N MET A 1 58.63 28.89 -57.56
CA MET A 1 57.50 27.98 -57.45
C MET A 1 56.88 28.14 -56.02
N HIS A 2 55.90 29.05 -55.90
CA HIS A 2 55.26 29.38 -54.62
C HIS A 2 54.00 28.57 -54.49
N ILE A 3 54.03 27.50 -53.70
CA ILE A 3 52.84 26.70 -53.34
C ILE A 3 52.21 27.26 -52.04
N ASN A 4 50.97 27.61 -52.19
CA ASN A 4 50.12 28.34 -51.21
C ASN A 4 50.07 27.70 -49.80
N LYS A 5 50.71 28.35 -48.87
CA LYS A 5 50.60 28.05 -47.41
C LYS A 5 49.21 28.33 -46.83
N LYS A 6 48.28 28.91 -47.58
CA LYS A 6 46.94 29.28 -47.10
C LYS A 6 45.87 28.13 -47.11
N ILE A 7 46.15 27.09 -47.94
CA ILE A 7 45.19 25.95 -48.03
C ILE A 7 45.37 24.94 -46.89
N PHE A 8 46.57 24.88 -46.30
CA PHE A 8 46.83 23.93 -45.18
C PHE A 8 46.28 24.40 -43.83
N SER A 9 46.07 25.72 -43.63
CA SER A 9 45.49 26.27 -42.39
C SER A 9 43.96 26.10 -42.29
N VAL A 10 43.23 26.06 -43.43
CA VAL A 10 41.78 25.93 -43.43
C VAL A 10 41.35 24.47 -43.21
N GLY A 11 42.12 23.49 -43.73
CA GLY A 11 41.85 22.06 -43.52
C GLY A 11 42.07 21.61 -42.06
N LEU A 12 43.03 22.19 -41.34
CA LEU A 12 43.32 21.86 -39.95
C LEU A 12 42.31 22.49 -38.98
N MET A 13 41.73 23.64 -39.34
CA MET A 13 40.71 24.33 -38.53
C MET A 13 39.30 23.69 -38.66
N LEU A 14 39.02 23.06 -39.82
CA LEU A 14 37.76 22.32 -40.04
C LEU A 14 37.78 20.94 -39.38
N MET A 15 38.96 20.35 -39.15
CA MET A 15 39.10 19.04 -38.48
C MET A 15 39.06 19.14 -36.95
N MET A 16 39.27 20.33 -36.37
CA MET A 16 39.18 20.60 -34.93
C MET A 16 37.77 20.94 -34.46
N LEU A 17 36.81 21.18 -35.36
CA LEU A 17 35.40 21.47 -34.99
C LEU A 17 34.51 20.22 -34.94
N MET A 18 34.98 19.02 -35.29
CA MET A 18 34.21 17.78 -35.26
C MET A 18 34.43 16.89 -34.02
N THR A 19 35.23 17.33 -33.05
CA THR A 19 35.51 16.51 -31.85
C THR A 19 34.83 17.01 -30.57
N SER A 20 33.87 17.94 -30.65
CA SER A 20 33.22 18.52 -29.45
C SER A 20 31.79 18.08 -29.19
N PHE A 21 31.33 16.97 -29.80
CA PHE A 21 30.01 16.37 -29.48
C PHE A 21 30.11 14.93 -28.98
N ILE A 22 31.15 14.63 -28.16
CA ILE A 22 31.00 13.55 -27.19
C ILE A 22 30.42 14.21 -25.93
N GLY A 23 29.17 14.62 -26.03
CA GLY A 23 28.37 14.90 -24.86
C GLY A 23 28.37 13.62 -24.03
N CYS A 24 28.88 13.66 -22.79
CA CYS A 24 28.49 12.70 -21.78
C CYS A 24 26.97 12.69 -21.74
N GLY A 25 26.34 11.79 -22.48
CA GLY A 25 24.98 11.41 -22.26
C GLY A 25 24.94 10.87 -20.81
N ARG A 26 24.58 11.69 -19.83
CA ARG A 26 23.95 11.15 -18.64
C ARG A 26 22.77 10.38 -19.20
N ASP A 27 22.80 9.07 -19.09
CA ASP A 27 21.61 8.24 -19.25
C ASP A 27 20.61 8.74 -18.20
N ASN A 28 19.85 9.78 -18.54
CA ASN A 28 18.76 10.29 -17.72
C ASN A 28 17.61 9.30 -17.90
N LYS A 29 17.65 8.22 -17.12
CA LYS A 29 16.50 7.31 -17.03
C LYS A 29 15.25 8.11 -16.68
N PRO A 30 14.11 7.84 -17.31
CA PRO A 30 12.88 8.47 -16.92
C PRO A 30 12.57 8.10 -15.46
N LYS A 31 12.02 9.06 -14.68
CA LYS A 31 11.76 8.89 -13.27
C LYS A 31 10.30 8.59 -13.01
N ILE A 32 10.02 7.61 -12.19
CA ILE A 32 8.69 7.36 -11.62
C ILE A 32 8.73 7.81 -10.15
N GLY A 33 7.74 8.61 -9.74
CA GLY A 33 7.57 8.98 -8.33
C GLY A 33 6.68 7.99 -7.62
N MET A 34 7.04 7.60 -6.39
CA MET A 34 6.22 6.76 -5.53
C MET A 34 6.09 7.43 -4.15
N VAL A 35 4.87 7.72 -3.73
CA VAL A 35 4.56 8.28 -2.41
C VAL A 35 3.78 7.25 -1.62
N LEU A 36 4.32 6.83 -0.50
CA LEU A 36 3.71 5.87 0.41
C LEU A 36 3.21 6.56 1.67
N SER A 37 2.08 6.10 2.20
CA SER A 37 1.50 6.64 3.43
C SER A 37 2.48 6.50 4.59
N THR A 38 3.19 5.38 4.69
CA THR A 38 4.26 5.16 5.67
C THR A 38 5.19 4.01 5.25
N LEU A 39 6.44 4.04 5.71
CA LEU A 39 7.38 2.91 5.62
C LEU A 39 7.54 2.17 6.97
N ASN A 40 6.75 2.53 7.99
CA ASN A 40 6.76 1.81 9.27
C ASN A 40 5.96 0.50 9.25
N ASN A 41 5.19 0.25 8.17
CA ASN A 41 4.44 -0.99 8.00
C ASN A 41 5.14 -1.87 6.95
N PRO A 42 5.49 -3.14 7.26
CA PRO A 42 6.12 -4.08 6.34
C PRO A 42 5.39 -4.25 5.00
N PHE A 43 4.06 -4.15 4.99
CA PHE A 43 3.24 -4.19 3.78
C PHE A 43 3.70 -3.18 2.73
N PHE A 44 3.95 -1.92 3.14
CA PHE A 44 4.40 -0.89 2.21
C PHE A 44 5.88 -1.00 1.85
N VAL A 45 6.70 -1.60 2.72
CA VAL A 45 8.09 -1.94 2.40
C VAL A 45 8.12 -2.98 1.27
N ASN A 46 7.33 -4.05 1.38
CA ASN A 46 7.23 -5.08 0.34
C ASN A 46 6.68 -4.50 -0.98
N MET A 47 5.70 -3.59 -0.91
CA MET A 47 5.17 -2.89 -2.09
C MET A 47 6.26 -2.04 -2.77
N LYS A 48 7.05 -1.31 -2.00
CA LYS A 48 8.22 -0.56 -2.49
C LYS A 48 9.22 -1.49 -3.17
N ASP A 49 9.56 -2.59 -2.51
CA ASP A 49 10.57 -3.54 -3.03
C ASP A 49 10.12 -4.19 -4.36
N GLY A 50 8.82 -4.48 -4.49
CA GLY A 50 8.24 -4.94 -5.76
C GLY A 50 8.33 -3.89 -6.87
N ALA A 51 8.02 -2.63 -6.53
CA ALA A 51 8.13 -1.51 -7.47
C ALA A 51 9.59 -1.23 -7.88
N GLU A 52 10.54 -1.26 -6.94
CA GLU A 52 11.97 -1.07 -7.22
C GLU A 52 12.51 -2.12 -8.18
N LYS A 53 12.20 -3.40 -7.95
CA LYS A 53 12.62 -4.50 -8.84
C LYS A 53 12.09 -4.33 -10.26
N GLU A 54 10.82 -3.95 -10.40
CA GLU A 54 10.22 -3.77 -11.73
C GLU A 54 10.73 -2.49 -12.42
N ALA A 55 10.98 -1.40 -11.66
CA ALA A 55 11.57 -0.18 -12.20
C ALA A 55 13.00 -0.43 -12.72
N GLU A 56 13.82 -1.17 -11.99
CA GLU A 56 15.17 -1.57 -12.43
C GLU A 56 15.10 -2.38 -13.74
N LYS A 57 14.23 -3.37 -13.79
CA LYS A 57 14.01 -4.24 -14.97
C LYS A 57 13.59 -3.45 -16.22
N LEU A 58 12.72 -2.44 -16.04
CA LEU A 58 12.20 -1.61 -17.14
C LEU A 58 13.06 -0.38 -17.44
N GLY A 59 14.13 -0.14 -16.68
CA GLY A 59 15.08 0.94 -16.93
C GLY A 59 14.63 2.31 -16.43
N TYR A 60 13.81 2.37 -15.38
CA TYR A 60 13.38 3.59 -14.72
C TYR A 60 14.18 3.88 -13.44
N ASP A 61 14.27 5.16 -13.08
CA ASP A 61 14.66 5.58 -11.74
C ASP A 61 13.38 5.72 -10.91
N LEU A 62 13.22 4.92 -9.85
CA LEU A 62 12.11 5.04 -8.91
C LEU A 62 12.53 5.95 -7.74
N VAL A 63 11.76 7.01 -7.51
CA VAL A 63 11.95 7.92 -6.38
C VAL A 63 10.85 7.68 -5.37
N VAL A 64 11.19 7.09 -4.21
CA VAL A 64 10.23 6.72 -3.16
C VAL A 64 10.30 7.73 -2.02
N LEU A 65 9.14 8.26 -1.62
CA LEU A 65 9.00 9.21 -0.52
C LEU A 65 7.97 8.70 0.51
N ASP A 66 8.34 8.81 1.79
CA ASP A 66 7.55 8.41 2.94
C ASP A 66 6.77 9.59 3.51
N SER A 67 5.45 9.50 3.58
CA SER A 67 4.56 10.54 4.12
C SER A 67 4.38 10.47 5.64
N GLN A 68 4.82 9.39 6.30
CA GLN A 68 4.72 9.20 7.76
C GLN A 68 3.29 9.36 8.30
N ASN A 69 2.30 8.94 7.52
CA ASN A 69 0.86 9.11 7.77
C ASN A 69 0.42 10.58 7.96
N ASP A 70 1.16 11.54 7.38
CA ASP A 70 0.85 12.96 7.41
C ASP A 70 0.41 13.43 6.01
N PRO A 71 -0.88 13.83 5.82
CA PRO A 71 -1.37 14.34 4.54
C PRO A 71 -0.66 15.61 4.06
N ALA A 72 -0.14 16.44 4.96
CA ALA A 72 0.60 17.65 4.57
C ALA A 72 1.97 17.26 3.99
N LYS A 73 2.65 16.29 4.60
CA LYS A 73 3.90 15.73 4.10
C LYS A 73 3.69 14.97 2.79
N GLU A 74 2.59 14.20 2.66
CA GLU A 74 2.20 13.55 1.42
C GLU A 74 2.11 14.56 0.27
N ARG A 75 1.46 15.69 0.51
CA ARG A 75 1.34 16.75 -0.48
C ARG A 75 2.70 17.36 -0.84
N ALA A 76 3.55 17.68 0.15
CA ALA A 76 4.89 18.19 -0.10
C ALA A 76 5.74 17.22 -0.92
N ASN A 77 5.67 15.92 -0.60
CA ASN A 77 6.33 14.87 -1.35
C ASN A 77 5.90 14.86 -2.84
N VAL A 78 4.60 15.01 -3.12
CA VAL A 78 4.11 15.07 -4.50
C VAL A 78 4.57 16.35 -5.20
N GLU A 79 4.56 17.51 -4.53
CA GLU A 79 5.07 18.76 -5.07
C GLU A 79 6.56 18.64 -5.46
N ASP A 80 7.38 17.98 -4.63
CA ASP A 80 8.79 17.69 -4.92
C ASP A 80 8.96 16.78 -6.15
N LEU A 81 8.17 15.70 -6.25
CA LEU A 81 8.19 14.80 -7.40
C LEU A 81 7.76 15.48 -8.71
N VAL A 82 6.78 16.38 -8.63
CA VAL A 82 6.36 17.21 -9.78
C VAL A 82 7.50 18.10 -10.24
N GLN A 83 8.22 18.76 -9.31
CA GLN A 83 9.40 19.57 -9.64
C GLN A 83 10.55 18.74 -10.21
N LEU A 84 10.70 17.51 -9.76
CA LEU A 84 11.71 16.56 -10.25
C LEU A 84 11.40 16.06 -11.68
N GLY A 85 10.20 16.29 -12.18
CA GLY A 85 9.77 15.94 -13.54
C GLY A 85 9.54 14.44 -13.72
N VAL A 86 8.89 13.78 -12.76
CA VAL A 86 8.52 12.37 -12.89
C VAL A 86 7.52 12.16 -14.03
N VAL A 87 7.63 11.02 -14.73
CA VAL A 87 6.76 10.68 -15.87
C VAL A 87 5.41 10.08 -15.43
N ALA A 88 5.35 9.59 -14.21
CA ALA A 88 4.14 9.08 -13.55
C ALA A 88 4.27 9.17 -12.03
N LEU A 89 3.14 9.25 -11.33
CA LEU A 89 3.04 9.23 -9.88
C LEU A 89 2.29 7.99 -9.44
N LEU A 90 2.95 7.15 -8.63
CA LEU A 90 2.36 6.07 -7.86
C LEU A 90 2.08 6.63 -6.45
N ILE A 91 0.85 6.54 -5.96
CA ILE A 91 0.51 7.08 -4.64
C ILE A 91 -0.34 6.09 -3.84
N ASN A 92 0.07 5.81 -2.61
CA ASN A 92 -0.74 5.15 -1.60
C ASN A 92 -1.26 6.21 -0.63
N PRO A 93 -2.53 6.63 -0.71
CA PRO A 93 -3.06 7.72 0.08
C PRO A 93 -3.00 7.50 1.60
N THR A 94 -2.64 8.53 2.36
CA THR A 94 -2.78 8.55 3.82
C THR A 94 -4.26 8.62 4.22
N ASP A 95 -5.01 9.47 3.50
CA ASP A 95 -6.45 9.69 3.66
C ASP A 95 -7.09 9.90 2.29
N SER A 96 -8.22 9.24 2.04
CA SER A 96 -8.86 9.21 0.71
C SER A 96 -9.46 10.55 0.28
N ASP A 97 -9.84 11.41 1.22
CA ASP A 97 -10.39 12.73 0.94
C ASP A 97 -9.28 13.80 0.90
N ALA A 98 -8.35 13.77 1.86
CA ALA A 98 -7.25 14.72 1.92
C ALA A 98 -6.35 14.65 0.67
N VAL A 99 -6.11 13.45 0.13
CA VAL A 99 -5.26 13.24 -1.05
C VAL A 99 -5.81 13.88 -2.34
N VAL A 100 -7.10 14.23 -2.40
CA VAL A 100 -7.72 14.82 -3.62
C VAL A 100 -6.95 16.04 -4.10
N LYS A 101 -6.61 16.96 -3.16
CA LYS A 101 -5.85 18.17 -3.50
C LYS A 101 -4.42 17.87 -3.92
N THR A 102 -3.83 16.83 -3.38
CA THR A 102 -2.50 16.33 -3.74
C THR A 102 -2.50 15.76 -5.17
N VAL A 103 -3.51 14.96 -5.52
CA VAL A 103 -3.70 14.45 -6.89
C VAL A 103 -3.88 15.58 -7.89
N GLU A 104 -4.66 16.63 -7.54
CA GLU A 104 -4.85 17.80 -8.40
C GLU A 104 -3.52 18.53 -8.73
N VAL A 105 -2.52 18.50 -7.82
CA VAL A 105 -1.18 19.07 -8.08
C VAL A 105 -0.51 18.32 -9.24
N ALA A 106 -0.46 17.00 -9.21
CA ALA A 106 0.10 16.18 -10.29
C ALA A 106 -0.70 16.36 -11.60
N ASN A 107 -2.03 16.39 -11.52
CA ASN A 107 -2.91 16.57 -12.68
C ASN A 107 -2.68 17.90 -13.41
N LYS A 108 -2.45 18.99 -12.68
CA LYS A 108 -2.13 20.31 -13.26
C LYS A 108 -0.82 20.32 -14.05
N SER A 109 0.08 19.43 -13.69
CA SER A 109 1.36 19.22 -14.39
C SER A 109 1.29 18.13 -15.46
N ASN A 110 0.08 17.62 -15.78
CA ASN A 110 -0.17 16.53 -16.72
C ASN A 110 0.57 15.22 -16.38
N ILE A 111 0.89 15.00 -15.10
CA ILE A 111 1.48 13.75 -14.62
C ILE A 111 0.36 12.76 -14.35
N PRO A 112 0.35 11.57 -15.00
CA PRO A 112 -0.62 10.53 -14.72
C PRO A 112 -0.45 9.99 -13.29
N VAL A 113 -1.58 9.77 -12.61
CA VAL A 113 -1.62 9.30 -11.23
C VAL A 113 -2.21 7.91 -11.17
N ILE A 114 -1.47 6.99 -10.55
CA ILE A 114 -1.90 5.62 -10.25
C ILE A 114 -1.98 5.49 -8.73
N THR A 115 -3.17 5.17 -8.22
CA THR A 115 -3.34 4.90 -6.78
C THR A 115 -3.06 3.44 -6.47
N LEU A 116 -2.34 3.18 -5.38
CA LEU A 116 -1.96 1.85 -4.91
C LEU A 116 -2.64 1.56 -3.57
N ASP A 117 -3.23 0.37 -3.42
CA ASP A 117 -3.85 -0.15 -2.19
C ASP A 117 -5.04 0.68 -1.68
N ARG A 118 -4.89 1.98 -1.49
CA ARG A 118 -5.94 2.89 -1.03
C ARG A 118 -6.43 3.81 -2.15
N GLN A 119 -7.73 4.09 -2.16
CA GLN A 119 -8.37 4.95 -3.16
C GLN A 119 -8.28 6.43 -2.79
N ALA A 120 -8.30 7.29 -3.81
CA ALA A 120 -8.61 8.71 -3.66
C ALA A 120 -10.09 8.95 -4.01
N ASN A 121 -10.79 9.75 -3.21
CA ASN A 121 -12.21 10.08 -3.43
C ASN A 121 -12.43 11.17 -4.48
N GLY A 122 -11.38 11.55 -5.22
CA GLY A 122 -11.47 12.55 -6.30
C GLY A 122 -10.12 12.83 -6.94
N GLY A 123 -10.11 13.84 -7.83
CA GLY A 123 -9.00 14.08 -8.74
C GLY A 123 -9.06 13.15 -9.97
N LYS A 124 -8.17 13.37 -10.94
CA LYS A 124 -8.08 12.49 -12.11
C LYS A 124 -7.11 11.36 -11.83
N ILE A 125 -7.63 10.17 -11.51
CA ILE A 125 -6.87 8.94 -11.35
C ILE A 125 -6.83 8.21 -12.68
N THR A 126 -5.63 7.80 -13.11
CA THR A 126 -5.43 7.09 -14.38
C THR A 126 -5.66 5.59 -14.22
N SER A 127 -5.30 5.02 -13.07
CA SER A 127 -5.62 3.64 -12.70
C SER A 127 -5.56 3.47 -11.19
N HIS A 128 -6.27 2.46 -10.67
CA HIS A 128 -6.23 2.03 -9.27
C HIS A 128 -5.85 0.55 -9.18
N ILE A 129 -4.85 0.22 -8.35
CA ILE A 129 -4.37 -1.14 -8.13
C ILE A 129 -4.50 -1.46 -6.64
N ALA A 130 -5.33 -2.43 -6.29
CA ALA A 130 -5.53 -2.84 -4.89
C ALA A 130 -6.08 -4.26 -4.82
N SER A 131 -6.05 -4.86 -3.64
CA SER A 131 -6.88 -6.02 -3.34
C SER A 131 -8.35 -5.61 -3.22
N ASP A 132 -9.27 -6.54 -3.42
CA ASP A 132 -10.69 -6.33 -3.12
C ASP A 132 -10.91 -6.38 -1.60
N ASN A 133 -10.84 -5.22 -0.95
CA ASN A 133 -10.91 -5.12 0.50
C ASN A 133 -12.29 -5.52 1.07
N ILE A 134 -13.40 -5.28 0.33
CA ILE A 134 -14.74 -5.75 0.73
C ILE A 134 -14.74 -7.28 0.73
N LYS A 135 -14.27 -7.91 -0.36
CA LYS A 135 -14.17 -9.37 -0.42
C LYS A 135 -13.24 -9.92 0.66
N GLY A 136 -12.15 -9.23 0.97
CA GLY A 136 -11.24 -9.61 2.05
C GLY A 136 -11.91 -9.59 3.42
N GLY A 137 -12.71 -8.57 3.72
CA GLY A 137 -13.54 -8.51 4.94
C GLY A 137 -14.56 -9.65 5.00
N GLU A 138 -15.25 -9.94 3.88
CA GLU A 138 -16.15 -11.08 3.77
C GLU A 138 -15.42 -12.42 4.03
N MET A 139 -14.22 -12.61 3.47
CA MET A 139 -13.41 -13.83 3.69
C MET A 139 -13.03 -14.00 5.16
N ALA A 140 -12.70 -12.92 5.87
CA ALA A 140 -12.45 -12.96 7.31
C ALA A 140 -13.70 -13.39 8.09
N ALA A 141 -14.85 -12.83 7.74
CA ALA A 141 -16.14 -13.18 8.36
C ALA A 141 -16.54 -14.63 8.07
N GLU A 142 -16.43 -15.09 6.81
CA GLU A 142 -16.69 -16.48 6.41
C GLU A 142 -15.83 -17.47 7.22
N TYR A 143 -14.55 -17.12 7.44
CA TYR A 143 -13.64 -17.93 8.27
C TYR A 143 -14.13 -18.00 9.73
N VAL A 144 -14.58 -16.89 10.31
CA VAL A 144 -15.16 -16.85 11.66
C VAL A 144 -16.42 -17.73 11.72
N LEU A 145 -17.33 -17.59 10.76
CA LEU A 145 -18.55 -18.40 10.71
C LEU A 145 -18.27 -19.90 10.70
N ASP A 146 -17.29 -20.34 9.90
CA ASP A 146 -16.91 -21.76 9.83
C ASP A 146 -16.34 -22.26 11.16
N LYS A 147 -15.49 -21.48 11.83
CA LYS A 147 -14.89 -21.86 13.12
C LYS A 147 -15.92 -21.98 14.24
N PHE A 148 -16.96 -21.17 14.22
CA PHE A 148 -18.00 -21.15 15.24
C PHE A 148 -19.34 -21.78 14.81
N LYS A 149 -19.39 -22.54 13.70
CA LYS A 149 -20.64 -23.10 13.14
C LYS A 149 -21.43 -23.93 14.13
N ASP A 150 -20.75 -24.70 14.98
CA ASP A 150 -21.37 -25.62 15.95
C ASP A 150 -21.59 -24.99 17.34
N GLU A 151 -21.10 -23.76 17.54
CA GLU A 151 -21.24 -23.05 18.83
C GLU A 151 -22.65 -22.47 18.99
N LYS A 152 -23.18 -22.60 20.22
CA LYS A 152 -24.54 -22.16 20.57
C LYS A 152 -24.46 -21.01 21.60
N GLY A 153 -24.44 -19.86 21.29
CA GLY A 153 -24.48 -18.81 22.30
C GLY A 153 -23.87 -17.54 21.78
N PRO A 154 -23.96 -16.47 22.53
CA PRO A 154 -23.37 -15.22 22.07
C PRO A 154 -21.85 -15.35 21.98
N ILE A 155 -21.33 -15.02 20.82
CA ILE A 155 -19.90 -14.96 20.52
C ILE A 155 -19.53 -13.49 20.48
N ASN A 156 -18.74 -13.05 21.44
CA ASN A 156 -18.32 -11.66 21.52
C ASN A 156 -17.18 -11.40 20.54
N VAL A 157 -17.39 -10.40 19.72
CA VAL A 157 -16.48 -9.97 18.64
C VAL A 157 -15.91 -8.59 18.98
N VAL A 158 -14.63 -8.45 18.80
CA VAL A 158 -13.90 -7.18 18.81
C VAL A 158 -13.43 -6.88 17.39
N GLU A 159 -13.63 -5.66 16.94
CA GLU A 159 -13.08 -5.15 15.69
C GLU A 159 -12.07 -4.05 15.97
N ILE A 160 -10.84 -4.22 15.47
CA ILE A 160 -9.77 -3.23 15.58
C ILE A 160 -9.54 -2.63 14.19
N GLN A 161 -10.02 -1.40 14.04
CA GLN A 161 -10.04 -0.70 12.74
C GLN A 161 -8.72 0.02 12.45
N GLY A 162 -8.42 0.19 11.17
CA GLY A 162 -7.32 1.02 10.69
C GLY A 162 -7.61 2.52 10.80
N ILE A 163 -6.87 3.32 10.03
CA ILE A 163 -7.08 4.78 9.94
C ILE A 163 -8.47 5.05 9.35
N PRO A 164 -9.36 5.80 10.03
CA PRO A 164 -10.76 5.99 9.59
C PRO A 164 -10.89 6.62 8.20
N GLY A 165 -9.98 7.50 7.81
CA GLY A 165 -9.95 8.14 6.49
C GLY A 165 -9.48 7.26 5.33
N ALA A 166 -8.90 6.09 5.61
CA ALA A 166 -8.42 5.18 4.58
C ALA A 166 -9.55 4.32 3.99
N SER A 167 -9.60 4.17 2.65
CA SER A 167 -10.59 3.30 1.99
C SER A 167 -10.49 1.86 2.46
N ALA A 168 -9.26 1.34 2.65
CA ALA A 168 -9.04 -0.02 3.13
C ALA A 168 -9.72 -0.29 4.49
N THR A 169 -9.75 0.70 5.40
CA THR A 169 -10.47 0.57 6.69
C THR A 169 -11.97 0.40 6.47
N ARG A 170 -12.57 1.27 5.67
CA ARG A 170 -14.01 1.24 5.38
C ARG A 170 -14.42 -0.06 4.71
N ASP A 171 -13.69 -0.43 3.65
CA ASP A 171 -14.04 -1.56 2.81
C ASP A 171 -13.86 -2.90 3.55
N ARG A 172 -12.81 -3.07 4.38
CA ARG A 172 -12.61 -4.26 5.22
C ARG A 172 -13.71 -4.41 6.28
N GLY A 173 -14.05 -3.29 6.95
CA GLY A 173 -15.18 -3.27 7.91
C GLY A 173 -16.50 -3.55 7.22
N GLU A 174 -16.82 -2.90 6.10
CA GLU A 174 -18.03 -3.16 5.32
C GLU A 174 -18.14 -4.64 4.95
N GLY A 175 -17.09 -5.24 4.39
CA GLY A 175 -17.08 -6.65 4.02
C GLY A 175 -17.32 -7.57 5.21
N PHE A 176 -16.68 -7.31 6.35
CA PHE A 176 -16.85 -8.10 7.57
C PHE A 176 -18.30 -8.02 8.10
N HIS A 177 -18.84 -6.81 8.20
CA HIS A 177 -20.22 -6.56 8.64
C HIS A 177 -21.27 -7.08 7.66
N ASN A 178 -21.01 -7.07 6.33
CA ASN A 178 -21.90 -7.64 5.33
C ASN A 178 -22.30 -9.11 5.61
N ILE A 179 -21.42 -9.85 6.29
CA ILE A 179 -21.62 -11.25 6.64
C ILE A 179 -22.03 -11.40 8.13
N MET A 180 -21.30 -10.75 9.03
CA MET A 180 -21.45 -10.96 10.47
C MET A 180 -22.79 -10.44 11.02
N ASP A 181 -23.26 -9.28 10.54
CA ASP A 181 -24.51 -8.65 11.02
C ASP A 181 -25.77 -9.44 10.65
N LYS A 182 -25.65 -10.44 9.78
CA LYS A 182 -26.76 -11.35 9.42
C LYS A 182 -26.92 -12.53 10.39
N ASN A 183 -26.08 -12.62 11.41
CA ASN A 183 -26.08 -13.75 12.34
C ASN A 183 -26.08 -13.29 13.79
N ASP A 184 -27.26 -13.32 14.43
CA ASP A 184 -27.54 -12.80 15.75
C ASP A 184 -26.70 -13.42 16.89
N LYS A 185 -25.98 -14.54 16.62
CA LYS A 185 -25.09 -15.13 17.64
C LYS A 185 -23.78 -14.34 17.84
N PHE A 186 -23.41 -13.47 16.91
CA PHE A 186 -22.21 -12.64 17.02
C PHE A 186 -22.56 -11.27 17.58
N ASN A 187 -21.93 -10.93 18.69
CA ASN A 187 -22.16 -9.69 19.41
C ASN A 187 -20.92 -8.80 19.37
N PHE A 188 -20.97 -7.71 18.64
CA PHE A 188 -19.88 -6.72 18.60
C PHE A 188 -19.83 -5.96 19.93
N ILE A 189 -18.87 -6.30 20.79
CA ILE A 189 -18.70 -5.67 22.11
C ILE A 189 -17.79 -4.45 22.07
N SER A 190 -16.97 -4.33 21.03
CA SER A 190 -16.11 -3.16 20.82
C SER A 190 -15.69 -3.04 19.38
N ILE A 191 -15.73 -1.82 18.85
CA ILE A 191 -15.19 -1.42 17.55
C ILE A 191 -14.34 -0.18 17.80
N GLN A 192 -13.01 -0.28 17.63
CA GLN A 192 -12.08 0.81 17.93
C GLN A 192 -10.96 0.94 16.90
N ALA A 193 -10.59 2.18 16.58
CA ALA A 193 -9.48 2.45 15.68
C ALA A 193 -8.13 2.30 16.42
N ALA A 194 -7.16 1.68 15.74
CA ALA A 194 -5.77 1.61 16.15
C ALA A 194 -4.80 1.94 14.99
N ASP A 195 -5.32 2.63 13.96
CA ASP A 195 -4.58 3.36 12.92
C ASP A 195 -3.54 2.52 12.16
N PHE A 196 -3.77 1.21 12.01
CA PHE A 196 -2.83 0.25 11.40
C PHE A 196 -1.49 0.11 12.15
N ASP A 197 -1.44 0.49 13.42
CA ASP A 197 -0.24 0.54 14.25
C ASP A 197 -0.22 -0.59 15.29
N ARG A 198 0.91 -1.32 15.40
CA ARG A 198 1.07 -2.47 16.32
C ARG A 198 0.96 -2.07 17.78
N GLN A 199 1.56 -0.93 18.16
CA GLN A 199 1.54 -0.48 19.54
C GLN A 199 0.15 0.02 19.96
N LYS A 200 -0.54 0.73 19.07
CA LYS A 200 -1.93 1.14 19.29
C LYS A 200 -2.85 -0.08 19.36
N GLY A 201 -2.65 -1.08 18.50
CA GLY A 201 -3.38 -2.36 18.55
C GLY A 201 -3.23 -3.05 19.90
N LEU A 202 -2.01 -3.09 20.45
CA LEU A 202 -1.77 -3.59 21.81
C LEU A 202 -2.55 -2.79 22.86
N GLN A 203 -2.42 -1.45 22.87
CA GLN A 203 -3.06 -0.59 23.88
C GLN A 203 -4.59 -0.67 23.82
N VAL A 204 -5.15 -0.63 22.61
CA VAL A 204 -6.60 -0.75 22.38
C VAL A 204 -7.09 -2.10 22.92
N MET A 205 -6.41 -3.18 22.59
CA MET A 205 -6.81 -4.51 23.04
C MET A 205 -6.68 -4.68 24.56
N GLU A 206 -5.62 -4.16 25.19
CA GLU A 206 -5.48 -4.15 26.67
C GLU A 206 -6.67 -3.45 27.33
N ASN A 207 -7.08 -2.28 26.82
CA ASN A 207 -8.23 -1.54 27.35
C ASN A 207 -9.55 -2.31 27.17
N ILE A 208 -9.73 -2.97 26.02
CA ILE A 208 -10.94 -3.76 25.74
C ILE A 208 -11.01 -4.95 26.69
N ILE A 209 -9.90 -5.66 26.92
CA ILE A 209 -9.83 -6.80 27.84
C ILE A 209 -10.14 -6.39 29.28
N GLN A 210 -9.65 -5.23 29.72
CA GLN A 210 -9.94 -4.70 31.05
C GLN A 210 -11.44 -4.40 31.25
N ALA A 211 -12.09 -3.89 30.20
CA ALA A 211 -13.52 -3.57 30.23
C ALA A 211 -14.40 -4.82 30.09
N ASN A 212 -13.98 -5.78 29.28
CA ASN A 212 -14.72 -7.00 28.99
C ASN A 212 -13.77 -8.16 28.64
N PRO A 213 -13.44 -9.06 29.57
CA PRO A 213 -12.50 -10.16 29.31
C PRO A 213 -13.13 -11.34 28.55
N ASN A 214 -14.44 -11.34 28.33
CA ASN A 214 -15.14 -12.43 27.64
C ASN A 214 -15.17 -12.16 26.14
N ILE A 215 -14.06 -12.46 25.43
CA ILE A 215 -13.84 -12.21 24.01
C ILE A 215 -13.55 -13.53 23.31
N GLN A 216 -14.27 -13.84 22.24
CA GLN A 216 -14.06 -15.06 21.44
C GLN A 216 -13.39 -14.78 20.10
N VAL A 217 -13.62 -13.60 19.51
CA VAL A 217 -13.11 -13.22 18.19
C VAL A 217 -12.54 -11.83 18.23
N VAL A 218 -11.38 -11.64 17.59
CA VAL A 218 -10.79 -10.35 17.28
C VAL A 218 -10.51 -10.31 15.78
N PHE A 219 -11.17 -9.39 15.06
CA PHE A 219 -10.81 -9.04 13.70
C PHE A 219 -10.06 -7.71 13.71
N ALA A 220 -8.82 -7.73 13.28
CA ALA A 220 -8.02 -6.53 13.10
C ALA A 220 -7.84 -6.25 11.59
N HIS A 221 -8.05 -5.00 11.20
CA HIS A 221 -7.98 -4.61 9.79
C HIS A 221 -6.58 -4.71 9.17
N ASN A 222 -5.54 -5.02 9.99
CA ASN A 222 -4.24 -5.43 9.46
C ASN A 222 -3.47 -6.30 10.47
N ASP A 223 -2.38 -6.89 10.00
CA ASP A 223 -1.52 -7.79 10.78
C ASP A 223 -0.77 -7.06 11.90
N GLU A 224 -0.38 -5.81 11.70
CA GLU A 224 0.30 -5.03 12.74
C GLU A 224 -0.59 -4.89 13.99
N MET A 225 -1.85 -4.50 13.80
CA MET A 225 -2.81 -4.40 14.91
C MET A 225 -3.16 -5.78 15.47
N ALA A 226 -3.27 -6.82 14.63
CA ALA A 226 -3.52 -8.19 15.06
C ALA A 226 -2.40 -8.71 15.96
N LEU A 227 -1.13 -8.50 15.60
CA LEU A 227 0.03 -8.88 16.41
C LEU A 227 0.08 -8.10 17.74
N GLY A 228 -0.33 -6.83 17.72
CA GLY A 228 -0.51 -6.06 18.95
C GLY A 228 -1.58 -6.68 19.85
N ALA A 229 -2.74 -7.04 19.30
CA ALA A 229 -3.83 -7.69 20.02
C ALA A 229 -3.42 -9.07 20.57
N VAL A 230 -2.72 -9.88 19.80
CA VAL A 230 -2.17 -11.18 20.25
C VAL A 230 -1.32 -11.02 21.50
N LYS A 231 -0.47 -9.99 21.55
CA LYS A 231 0.38 -9.72 22.71
C LYS A 231 -0.45 -9.42 23.97
N ALA A 232 -1.52 -8.61 23.86
CA ALA A 232 -2.44 -8.32 24.96
C ALA A 232 -3.19 -9.56 25.42
N ILE A 233 -3.70 -10.37 24.47
CA ILE A 233 -4.42 -11.63 24.72
C ILE A 233 -3.54 -12.61 25.48
N LYS A 234 -2.29 -12.81 25.04
CA LYS A 234 -1.33 -13.68 25.74
C LYS A 234 -1.04 -13.20 27.17
N ALA A 235 -0.84 -11.91 27.36
CA ALA A 235 -0.56 -11.33 28.67
C ALA A 235 -1.75 -11.49 29.66
N SER A 236 -2.98 -11.44 29.15
CA SER A 236 -4.20 -11.58 29.96
C SER A 236 -4.60 -13.03 30.23
N GLY A 237 -4.04 -13.99 29.48
CA GLY A 237 -4.39 -15.41 29.60
C GLY A 237 -5.78 -15.78 29.04
N ILE A 238 -6.45 -14.87 28.32
CA ILE A 238 -7.69 -15.20 27.61
C ILE A 238 -7.37 -15.98 26.32
N ASN A 239 -8.38 -16.68 25.80
CA ASN A 239 -8.28 -17.39 24.53
C ASN A 239 -9.29 -16.81 23.55
N ALA A 240 -8.82 -16.21 22.48
CA ALA A 240 -9.64 -15.63 21.44
C ALA A 240 -9.03 -15.95 20.05
N LEU A 241 -9.89 -16.17 19.07
CA LEU A 241 -9.52 -16.28 17.66
C LEU A 241 -9.13 -14.90 17.17
N VAL A 242 -7.91 -14.74 16.64
CA VAL A 242 -7.40 -13.47 16.09
C VAL A 242 -7.17 -13.60 14.60
N ILE A 243 -7.81 -12.73 13.83
CA ILE A 243 -7.65 -12.63 12.37
C ILE A 243 -7.07 -11.26 12.04
N GLY A 244 -6.02 -11.25 11.23
CA GLY A 244 -5.43 -10.07 10.63
C GLY A 244 -5.73 -9.93 9.15
N PHE A 245 -5.01 -9.03 8.53
CA PHE A 245 -5.06 -8.74 7.11
C PHE A 245 -3.67 -8.27 6.68
N ASP A 246 -3.16 -8.65 5.54
CA ASP A 246 -1.94 -8.33 4.82
C ASP A 246 -1.14 -9.59 4.46
N GLY A 247 -1.00 -10.56 5.37
CA GLY A 247 -0.15 -11.73 5.18
C GLY A 247 1.34 -11.40 5.38
N ASN A 248 1.66 -10.51 6.31
CA ASN A 248 3.04 -10.20 6.67
C ASN A 248 3.76 -11.42 7.27
N ASP A 249 5.06 -11.50 7.14
CA ASP A 249 5.83 -12.66 7.60
C ASP A 249 5.73 -12.85 9.12
N ASP A 250 5.81 -11.78 9.92
CA ASP A 250 5.58 -11.84 11.38
C ASP A 250 4.21 -12.45 11.74
N ALA A 251 3.16 -12.13 10.95
CA ALA A 251 1.83 -12.70 11.17
C ALA A 251 1.77 -14.19 10.82
N LYS A 252 2.40 -14.59 9.72
CA LYS A 252 2.53 -16.01 9.35
C LYS A 252 3.30 -16.78 10.41
N ASP A 253 4.42 -16.26 10.91
CA ASP A 253 5.18 -16.85 12.00
C ASP A 253 4.34 -17.00 13.27
N SER A 254 3.52 -15.98 13.60
CA SER A 254 2.58 -16.02 14.73
C SER A 254 1.48 -17.07 14.54
N ILE A 255 0.99 -17.26 13.32
CA ILE A 255 0.00 -18.30 12.97
C ILE A 255 0.66 -19.69 13.10
N ASP A 256 1.85 -19.88 12.59
CA ASP A 256 2.59 -21.14 12.68
C ASP A 256 2.95 -21.50 14.13
N ALA A 257 3.14 -20.49 14.97
CA ALA A 257 3.30 -20.65 16.42
C ALA A 257 1.98 -20.88 17.19
N ASN A 258 0.81 -20.88 16.53
CA ASN A 258 -0.55 -20.94 17.10
C ASN A 258 -0.88 -19.79 18.07
N GLU A 259 -0.31 -18.63 17.87
CA GLU A 259 -0.59 -17.42 18.64
C GLU A 259 -1.65 -16.54 17.97
N MET A 260 -1.58 -16.44 16.65
CA MET A 260 -2.60 -15.84 15.79
C MET A 260 -3.31 -16.96 15.00
N THR A 261 -4.55 -16.75 14.57
CA THR A 261 -5.35 -17.80 13.95
C THR A 261 -5.27 -17.81 12.44
N ALA A 262 -5.42 -16.63 11.81
CA ALA A 262 -5.41 -16.46 10.36
C ALA A 262 -5.08 -15.03 9.96
N THR A 263 -4.70 -14.85 8.72
CA THR A 263 -4.64 -13.54 8.05
C THR A 263 -5.19 -13.62 6.64
N ILE A 264 -5.81 -12.55 6.17
CA ILE A 264 -6.19 -12.39 4.77
C ILE A 264 -4.97 -11.84 4.04
N ALA A 265 -4.23 -12.73 3.39
CA ALA A 265 -2.98 -12.38 2.74
C ALA A 265 -3.20 -11.64 1.42
N GLN A 266 -2.51 -10.53 1.25
CA GLN A 266 -2.41 -9.70 0.07
C GLN A 266 -1.11 -9.99 -0.72
N GLN A 267 -0.91 -9.28 -1.83
CA GLN A 267 0.28 -9.35 -2.68
C GLN A 267 0.90 -7.95 -2.88
N PRO A 268 1.50 -7.35 -1.83
CA PRO A 268 1.99 -5.97 -1.90
C PRO A 268 3.10 -5.78 -2.93
N ASP A 269 4.01 -6.71 -3.07
CA ASP A 269 5.08 -6.72 -4.07
C ASP A 269 4.51 -6.69 -5.50
N LEU A 270 3.47 -7.47 -5.77
CA LEU A 270 2.77 -7.46 -7.05
C LEU A 270 2.07 -6.13 -7.30
N ILE A 271 1.43 -5.54 -6.28
CA ILE A 271 0.77 -4.23 -6.40
C ILE A 271 1.80 -3.15 -6.79
N GLY A 272 2.97 -3.15 -6.15
CA GLY A 272 4.07 -2.25 -6.46
C GLY A 272 4.60 -2.43 -7.89
N ALA A 273 4.88 -3.68 -8.28
CA ALA A 273 5.36 -4.02 -9.62
C ALA A 273 4.36 -3.60 -10.71
N LEU A 274 3.07 -3.93 -10.54
CA LEU A 274 2.01 -3.51 -11.47
C LEU A 274 1.89 -1.99 -11.60
N GLY A 275 2.13 -1.24 -10.53
CA GLY A 275 2.16 0.22 -10.57
C GLY A 275 3.21 0.73 -11.56
N VAL A 276 4.42 0.18 -11.52
CA VAL A 276 5.52 0.52 -12.44
C VAL A 276 5.24 0.04 -13.86
N GLU A 277 4.69 -1.17 -14.03
CA GLU A 277 4.29 -1.68 -15.36
C GLU A 277 3.26 -0.76 -16.02
N LEU A 278 2.26 -0.28 -15.27
CA LEU A 278 1.26 0.65 -15.81
C LEU A 278 1.88 2.00 -16.13
N ALA A 279 2.78 2.52 -15.28
CA ALA A 279 3.51 3.75 -15.56
C ALA A 279 4.31 3.64 -16.87
N ASN A 280 4.97 2.50 -17.11
CA ASN A 280 5.68 2.21 -18.36
C ASN A 280 4.74 2.17 -19.57
N LYS A 281 3.57 1.49 -19.46
CA LYS A 281 2.58 1.46 -20.54
C LYS A 281 2.08 2.86 -20.88
N ILE A 282 1.74 3.67 -19.88
CA ILE A 282 1.30 5.06 -20.06
C ILE A 282 2.40 5.89 -20.77
N TYR A 283 3.64 5.75 -20.30
CA TYR A 283 4.79 6.46 -20.90
C TYR A 283 4.99 6.12 -22.37
N ASN A 284 4.72 4.87 -22.76
CA ASN A 284 4.78 4.39 -24.15
C ASN A 284 3.49 4.66 -24.96
N GLY A 285 2.49 5.34 -24.38
CA GLY A 285 1.23 5.67 -25.07
C GLY A 285 0.26 4.49 -25.23
N GLU A 286 0.44 3.44 -24.45
CA GLU A 286 -0.43 2.27 -24.46
C GLU A 286 -1.70 2.51 -23.62
N SER A 287 -2.79 1.82 -23.97
CA SER A 287 -4.02 1.83 -23.17
C SER A 287 -3.87 0.93 -21.95
N ILE A 288 -4.43 1.36 -20.83
CA ILE A 288 -4.44 0.59 -19.59
C ILE A 288 -5.86 0.46 -19.03
N LYS A 289 -6.04 -0.46 -18.07
CA LYS A 289 -7.30 -0.61 -17.33
C LYS A 289 -7.39 0.45 -16.22
N ASP A 290 -8.59 0.92 -15.96
CA ASP A 290 -8.87 1.88 -14.89
C ASP A 290 -8.72 1.28 -13.49
N LYS A 291 -8.93 -0.06 -13.36
CA LYS A 291 -8.81 -0.79 -12.10
C LYS A 291 -8.20 -2.18 -12.31
N ILE A 292 -7.28 -2.55 -11.42
CA ILE A 292 -6.68 -3.89 -11.35
C ILE A 292 -6.81 -4.39 -9.92
N ALA A 293 -7.38 -5.60 -9.76
CA ALA A 293 -7.47 -6.28 -8.48
C ALA A 293 -6.31 -7.27 -8.33
N ALA A 294 -5.63 -7.23 -7.17
CA ALA A 294 -4.71 -8.26 -6.74
C ALA A 294 -5.48 -9.32 -5.91
N ASP A 295 -5.17 -10.59 -6.14
CA ASP A 295 -5.87 -11.69 -5.48
C ASP A 295 -5.58 -11.73 -3.97
N LEU A 296 -6.58 -12.22 -3.23
CA LEU A 296 -6.51 -12.45 -1.79
C LEU A 296 -6.53 -13.95 -1.48
N LYS A 297 -5.93 -14.31 -0.35
CA LYS A 297 -5.93 -15.69 0.14
C LYS A 297 -6.01 -15.71 1.67
N VAL A 298 -6.83 -16.58 2.24
CA VAL A 298 -6.76 -16.89 3.67
C VAL A 298 -5.49 -17.69 3.94
N TYR A 299 -4.62 -17.18 4.81
CA TYR A 299 -3.49 -17.92 5.33
C TYR A 299 -3.82 -18.38 6.75
N THR A 300 -3.71 -19.66 6.98
CA THR A 300 -3.94 -20.35 8.25
C THR A 300 -3.06 -21.60 8.29
N LYS A 301 -2.83 -22.12 9.47
CA LYS A 301 -2.10 -23.38 9.67
C LYS A 301 -2.88 -24.58 9.18
#